data_15eae7ebd6a26c6abf75963ad8d7204f
#
_entry.id   15eae7ebd6a26c6abf75963ad8d7204f
#
_cell.length_a   1.000
_cell.length_b   1.000
_cell.length_c   1.000
_cell.angle_alpha   90.00
_cell.angle_beta   90.00
_cell.angle_gamma   90.00
#
_symmetry.space_group_name_H-M   'P 1'
#
loop_
_entity.id
_entity.type
_entity.pdbx_description
1 polymer ?
#
loop_
_entity_poly.entity_id
_entity_poly.type
_entity_poly.pdbx_seq_one_letter_code
_entity_poly.pdbx_strand_id
1 'polypeptide(L)'
;MTSTITRRLVGAVAATGLAATGIFATASIANAEVGTGNTAAAAVSAQSTQNFGLTTAEAKVLQAKLLKKFGYTSKKYPGKIDGKLGTNSWKAFQVYLKKSYGYGDKIDGKPGKNTIKALQRLLKAKVAPKLAVDGDAGPKTQAAFRKYAKSLAR
;
A
#
# COMPACT_ATOMS: atom_id res chain seq x y z
N MET A 1 -8.97 22.07 -56.24
CA MET A 1 -9.89 20.96 -56.48
C MET A 1 -10.23 20.43 -55.06
N THR A 2 -11.26 21.01 -54.38
CA THR A 2 -12.64 20.51 -54.32
C THR A 2 -12.66 19.04 -53.92
N SER A 3 -13.19 18.63 -52.77
CA SER A 3 -14.59 18.56 -52.35
C SER A 3 -14.65 18.01 -50.97
N THR A 4 -15.15 18.63 -49.97
CA THR A 4 -16.50 18.76 -49.40
C THR A 4 -17.36 17.48 -49.50
N ILE A 5 -17.97 17.06 -48.42
CA ILE A 5 -19.36 16.65 -48.21
C ILE A 5 -19.42 15.94 -46.83
N THR A 6 -19.93 16.50 -45.78
CA THR A 6 -21.29 16.92 -45.38
C THR A 6 -22.23 15.77 -44.93
N ARG A 7 -22.68 15.90 -43.67
CA ARG A 7 -24.06 15.70 -43.07
C ARG A 7 -24.56 14.27 -42.95
N ARG A 8 -25.37 13.92 -41.98
CA ARG A 8 -26.48 14.52 -41.16
C ARG A 8 -26.73 13.62 -39.97
N LEU A 9 -26.92 14.09 -38.81
CA LEU A 9 -28.11 14.61 -38.08
C LEU A 9 -29.34 13.71 -38.10
N VAL A 10 -29.86 13.58 -36.87
CA VAL A 10 -31.24 13.60 -36.40
C VAL A 10 -31.74 12.33 -35.72
N GLY A 11 -32.23 12.55 -34.51
CA GLY A 11 -33.14 11.65 -33.80
C GLY A 11 -33.23 11.95 -32.31
N ALA A 12 -33.88 13.08 -31.98
CA ALA A 12 -34.36 13.35 -30.64
C ALA A 12 -35.67 12.60 -30.40
N VAL A 13 -35.82 11.94 -29.27
CA VAL A 13 -37.14 11.67 -28.69
C VAL A 13 -37.08 11.94 -27.21
N ALA A 14 -37.80 12.92 -26.77
CA ALA A 14 -38.09 13.22 -25.39
C ALA A 14 -39.22 12.28 -24.86
N ALA A 15 -39.09 11.82 -23.65
CA ALA A 15 -40.27 11.46 -22.85
C ALA A 15 -39.94 11.58 -21.36
N THR A 16 -40.59 12.50 -20.77
CA THR A 16 -40.91 12.85 -19.38
C THR A 16 -41.13 11.67 -18.43
N GLY A 17 -40.67 11.81 -17.18
CA GLY A 17 -41.46 11.34 -16.07
C GLY A 17 -40.70 10.84 -14.84
N LEU A 18 -40.87 11.55 -13.77
CA LEU A 18 -40.97 11.22 -12.34
C LEU A 18 -39.70 10.99 -11.52
N ALA A 19 -39.70 11.82 -10.48
CA ALA A 19 -38.83 11.85 -9.33
C ALA A 19 -38.88 10.55 -8.50
N ALA A 20 -37.71 10.12 -8.02
CA ALA A 20 -37.56 9.46 -6.74
C ALA A 20 -36.11 9.64 -6.24
N THR A 21 -35.99 10.17 -5.06
CA THR A 21 -34.82 10.31 -4.21
C THR A 21 -34.08 8.98 -4.03
N GLY A 22 -32.83 8.92 -4.36
CA GLY A 22 -32.00 7.74 -4.10
C GLY A 22 -30.51 8.07 -4.19
N ILE A 23 -29.87 8.01 -3.08
CA ILE A 23 -28.43 8.10 -2.84
C ILE A 23 -27.65 7.16 -3.76
N PHE A 24 -26.85 7.69 -4.65
CA PHE A 24 -26.04 6.87 -5.55
C PHE A 24 -24.60 6.77 -5.04
N ALA A 25 -24.31 5.62 -4.43
CA ALA A 25 -22.95 5.12 -4.39
C ALA A 25 -22.61 4.57 -5.78
N THR A 26 -21.73 5.24 -6.51
CA THR A 26 -21.18 4.72 -7.76
C THR A 26 -20.13 3.67 -7.45
N ALA A 27 -20.53 2.41 -7.43
CA ALA A 27 -19.62 1.29 -7.49
C ALA A 27 -19.33 0.97 -8.95
N SER A 28 -18.09 1.16 -9.39
CA SER A 28 -17.62 0.64 -10.67
C SER A 28 -17.54 -0.88 -10.59
N ILE A 29 -18.44 -1.54 -11.26
CA ILE A 29 -18.45 -2.98 -11.47
C ILE A 29 -17.68 -3.29 -12.74
N ALA A 30 -16.48 -3.85 -12.57
CA ALA A 30 -15.79 -4.56 -13.63
C ALA A 30 -15.99 -6.06 -13.42
N ASN A 31 -16.69 -6.67 -14.37
CA ASN A 31 -16.81 -8.10 -14.68
C ASN A 31 -16.65 -9.12 -13.54
N ALA A 32 -17.78 -9.65 -13.11
CA ALA A 32 -17.84 -10.93 -12.41
C ALA A 32 -18.34 -12.00 -13.39
N GLU A 33 -17.48 -12.94 -13.73
CA GLU A 33 -17.93 -14.23 -14.26
C GLU A 33 -18.64 -15.02 -13.17
N VAL A 34 -19.81 -15.52 -13.52
CA VAL A 34 -20.66 -16.35 -12.66
C VAL A 34 -20.05 -17.75 -12.59
N GLY A 35 -19.42 -18.05 -11.46
CA GLY A 35 -19.07 -19.41 -11.06
C GLY A 35 -19.82 -19.76 -9.79
N THR A 36 -20.84 -20.62 -9.88
CA THR A 36 -21.58 -21.17 -8.76
C THR A 36 -20.66 -22.08 -7.93
N GLY A 37 -20.36 -21.67 -6.72
CA GLY A 37 -19.62 -22.48 -5.75
C GLY A 37 -19.71 -21.82 -4.38
N ASN A 38 -20.69 -22.27 -3.59
CA ASN A 38 -20.91 -21.84 -2.22
C ASN A 38 -19.75 -22.27 -1.33
N THR A 39 -18.86 -21.37 -1.00
CA THR A 39 -18.02 -21.48 0.20
C THR A 39 -17.99 -20.11 0.86
N ALA A 40 -18.40 -20.08 2.11
CA ALA A 40 -18.25 -18.92 2.98
C ALA A 40 -16.75 -18.55 3.04
N ALA A 41 -16.31 -17.78 2.08
CA ALA A 41 -15.00 -17.14 2.11
C ALA A 41 -15.08 -16.11 3.22
N ALA A 42 -14.45 -16.43 4.35
CA ALA A 42 -14.12 -15.44 5.35
C ALA A 42 -13.62 -14.21 4.61
N ALA A 43 -14.24 -13.06 4.87
CA ALA A 43 -13.79 -11.77 4.34
C ALA A 43 -12.35 -11.56 4.80
N VAL A 44 -11.41 -11.95 3.96
CA VAL A 44 -10.02 -11.57 4.09
C VAL A 44 -10.03 -10.08 3.79
N SER A 45 -10.13 -9.26 4.84
CA SER A 45 -9.94 -7.83 4.69
C SER A 45 -8.62 -7.65 3.96
N ALA A 46 -8.69 -7.13 2.74
CA ALA A 46 -7.53 -6.85 1.93
C ALA A 46 -6.64 -5.89 2.72
N GLN A 47 -5.64 -6.43 3.38
CA GLN A 47 -4.69 -5.64 4.16
C GLN A 47 -3.91 -4.80 3.16
N SER A 48 -4.13 -3.49 3.23
CA SER A 48 -3.46 -2.55 2.33
C SER A 48 -1.95 -2.76 2.43
N THR A 49 -1.36 -3.15 1.31
CA THR A 49 0.09 -3.31 1.20
C THR A 49 0.73 -1.95 1.02
N GLN A 50 1.68 -1.58 1.89
CA GLN A 50 2.37 -0.30 1.82
C GLN A 50 3.88 -0.50 1.71
N ASN A 51 4.35 -0.66 0.49
CA ASN A 51 5.77 -0.90 0.22
C ASN A 51 6.62 0.38 0.15
N PHE A 52 6.02 1.57 0.10
CA PHE A 52 6.73 2.86 0.01
C PHE A 52 7.88 2.85 -1.00
N GLY A 53 7.56 2.50 -2.24
CA GLY A 53 8.50 2.50 -3.35
C GLY A 53 9.47 1.30 -3.40
N LEU A 54 9.46 0.37 -2.46
CA LEU A 54 10.21 -0.87 -2.58
C LEU A 54 9.64 -1.75 -3.69
N THR A 55 10.52 -2.34 -4.46
CA THR A 55 10.18 -3.47 -5.34
C THR A 55 9.86 -4.71 -4.52
N THR A 56 9.17 -5.69 -5.14
CA THR A 56 8.89 -6.98 -4.49
C THR A 56 10.17 -7.65 -3.99
N ALA A 57 11.25 -7.61 -4.75
CA ALA A 57 12.54 -8.19 -4.36
C ALA A 57 13.14 -7.50 -3.14
N GLU A 58 13.17 -6.16 -3.13
CA GLU A 58 13.66 -5.37 -2.00
C GLU A 58 12.83 -5.58 -0.73
N ALA A 59 11.51 -5.67 -0.87
CA ALA A 59 10.61 -5.96 0.25
C ALA A 59 10.80 -7.39 0.79
N LYS A 60 11.06 -8.39 -0.06
CA LYS A 60 11.42 -9.74 0.37
C LYS A 60 12.71 -9.77 1.18
N VAL A 61 13.73 -9.01 0.76
CA VAL A 61 14.99 -8.88 1.51
C VAL A 61 14.71 -8.28 2.90
N LEU A 62 13.94 -7.22 2.98
CA LEU A 62 13.55 -6.59 4.24
C LEU A 62 12.82 -7.59 5.16
N GLN A 63 11.84 -8.32 4.62
CA GLN A 63 11.09 -9.35 5.36
C GLN A 63 12.01 -10.46 5.89
N ALA A 64 12.88 -11.01 5.04
CA ALA A 64 13.73 -12.14 5.38
C ALA A 64 14.89 -11.77 6.31
N LYS A 65 15.57 -10.69 6.04
CA LYS A 65 16.82 -10.31 6.73
C LYS A 65 16.57 -9.49 8.00
N LEU A 66 15.56 -8.64 8.00
CA LEU A 66 15.25 -7.74 9.12
C LEU A 66 14.00 -8.17 9.89
N LEU A 67 12.85 -8.18 9.25
CA LEU A 67 11.57 -8.32 9.97
C LEU A 67 11.42 -9.68 10.66
N LYS A 68 11.99 -10.73 10.09
CA LYS A 68 12.03 -12.07 10.70
C LYS A 68 12.65 -12.05 12.11
N LYS A 69 13.67 -11.22 12.34
CA LYS A 69 14.30 -11.05 13.66
C LYS A 69 13.39 -10.40 14.70
N PHE A 70 12.34 -9.69 14.23
CA PHE A 70 11.37 -8.99 15.09
C PHE A 70 9.99 -9.66 15.10
N GLY A 71 9.95 -10.96 14.85
CA GLY A 71 8.76 -11.80 15.00
C GLY A 71 7.91 -11.93 13.74
N TYR A 72 8.32 -11.38 12.59
CA TYR A 72 7.65 -11.67 11.33
C TYR A 72 7.85 -13.15 10.95
N THR A 73 6.85 -13.80 10.39
CA THR A 73 6.76 -15.25 10.13
C THR A 73 6.63 -16.14 11.39
N SER A 74 6.48 -15.56 12.57
CA SER A 74 6.19 -16.28 13.82
C SER A 74 4.70 -16.28 14.13
N LYS A 75 4.30 -17.01 15.19
CA LYS A 75 2.92 -16.96 15.72
C LYS A 75 2.49 -15.54 16.12
N LYS A 76 3.44 -14.68 16.52
CA LYS A 76 3.15 -13.31 16.95
C LYS A 76 2.75 -12.40 15.79
N TYR A 77 3.44 -12.51 14.66
CA TYR A 77 3.15 -11.74 13.44
C TYR A 77 3.22 -12.67 12.23
N PRO A 78 2.19 -13.51 12.02
CA PRO A 78 2.21 -14.49 10.95
C PRO A 78 2.25 -13.79 9.58
N GLY A 79 3.11 -14.28 8.70
CA GLY A 79 3.27 -13.71 7.37
C GLY A 79 4.19 -14.55 6.49
N LYS A 80 4.14 -14.29 5.20
CA LYS A 80 5.00 -14.92 4.19
C LYS A 80 6.04 -13.92 3.68
N ILE A 81 7.19 -14.41 3.24
CA ILE A 81 8.20 -13.57 2.55
C ILE A 81 7.78 -13.43 1.09
N ASP A 82 6.76 -12.61 0.86
CA ASP A 82 6.10 -12.43 -0.44
C ASP A 82 6.45 -11.10 -1.11
N GLY A 83 7.13 -10.20 -0.39
CA GLY A 83 7.45 -8.86 -0.87
C GLY A 83 6.29 -7.87 -0.75
N LYS A 84 5.27 -8.21 0.03
CA LYS A 84 4.13 -7.34 0.33
C LYS A 84 4.20 -6.94 1.80
N LEU A 85 4.46 -5.66 2.06
CA LEU A 85 4.51 -5.14 3.43
C LEU A 85 3.09 -4.82 3.92
N GLY A 86 2.37 -5.86 4.32
CA GLY A 86 1.07 -5.76 4.96
C GLY A 86 1.16 -5.50 6.47
N THR A 87 0.03 -5.54 7.15
CA THR A 87 -0.10 -5.23 8.59
C THR A 87 0.91 -5.96 9.47
N ASN A 88 1.09 -7.28 9.27
CA ASN A 88 2.03 -8.05 10.10
C ASN A 88 3.49 -7.70 9.82
N SER A 89 3.86 -7.38 8.58
CA SER A 89 5.18 -6.85 8.24
C SER A 89 5.43 -5.53 8.96
N TRP A 90 4.43 -4.63 8.95
CA TRP A 90 4.54 -3.34 9.62
C TRP A 90 4.55 -3.47 11.14
N LYS A 91 3.80 -4.40 11.74
CA LYS A 91 3.91 -4.70 13.19
C LYS A 91 5.33 -5.09 13.58
N ALA A 92 5.93 -6.03 12.87
CA ALA A 92 7.32 -6.44 13.10
C ALA A 92 8.29 -5.27 12.90
N PHE A 93 8.05 -4.42 11.90
CA PHE A 93 8.87 -3.25 11.65
C PHE A 93 8.70 -2.17 12.75
N GLN A 94 7.49 -1.93 13.21
CA GLN A 94 7.22 -1.03 14.35
C GLN A 94 7.93 -1.51 15.62
N VAL A 95 8.00 -2.82 15.89
CA VAL A 95 8.79 -3.37 17.01
C VAL A 95 10.26 -2.99 16.87
N TYR A 96 10.83 -3.15 15.68
CA TYR A 96 12.22 -2.74 15.43
C TYR A 96 12.42 -1.22 15.61
N LEU A 97 11.53 -0.42 15.04
CA LEU A 97 11.58 1.04 15.16
C LEU A 97 11.40 1.51 16.61
N LYS A 98 10.56 0.82 17.39
CA LYS A 98 10.37 1.09 18.83
C LYS A 98 11.63 0.82 19.62
N LYS A 99 12.30 -0.30 19.34
CA LYS A 99 13.52 -0.70 20.04
C LYS A 99 14.70 0.22 19.78
N SER A 100 14.81 0.81 18.58
CA SER A 100 16.06 1.43 18.14
C SER A 100 15.94 2.84 17.55
N TYR A 101 14.73 3.30 17.23
CA TYR A 101 14.54 4.57 16.50
C TYR A 101 13.42 5.44 17.06
N GLY A 102 13.09 5.26 18.34
CA GLY A 102 12.18 6.12 19.07
C GLY A 102 10.74 6.15 18.55
N TYR A 103 10.24 5.01 18.05
CA TYR A 103 8.81 4.86 17.79
C TYR A 103 8.06 4.68 19.11
N GLY A 104 7.18 5.61 19.46
CA GLY A 104 6.47 5.65 20.75
C GLY A 104 5.06 5.07 20.74
N ASP A 105 4.45 4.95 19.56
CA ASP A 105 3.05 4.58 19.44
C ASP A 105 2.80 3.07 19.59
N LYS A 106 1.53 2.69 19.44
CA LYS A 106 1.07 1.29 19.46
C LYS A 106 1.61 0.51 18.25
N ILE A 107 1.86 -0.78 18.45
CA ILE A 107 2.22 -1.71 17.36
C ILE A 107 0.93 -2.18 16.66
N ASP A 108 0.40 -1.36 15.80
CA ASP A 108 -0.89 -1.58 15.10
C ASP A 108 -0.72 -2.11 13.66
N GLY A 109 0.49 -2.01 13.11
CA GLY A 109 0.78 -2.39 11.74
C GLY A 109 0.32 -1.37 10.69
N LYS A 110 -0.02 -0.15 11.11
CA LYS A 110 -0.38 0.95 10.23
C LYS A 110 0.80 1.93 10.16
N PRO A 111 1.43 2.12 9.01
CA PRO A 111 2.57 3.03 8.87
C PRO A 111 2.12 4.50 8.77
N GLY A 112 1.56 5.01 9.85
CA GLY A 112 1.19 6.42 9.98
C GLY A 112 2.39 7.34 10.16
N LYS A 113 2.12 8.65 10.32
CA LYS A 113 3.13 9.72 10.39
C LYS A 113 4.26 9.43 11.38
N ASN A 114 3.94 8.94 12.58
CA ASN A 114 4.95 8.66 13.60
C ASN A 114 5.79 7.42 13.25
N THR A 115 5.19 6.40 12.60
CA THR A 115 5.94 5.27 12.04
C THR A 115 6.93 5.74 10.97
N ILE A 116 6.48 6.64 10.08
CA ILE A 116 7.34 7.20 9.03
C ILE A 116 8.45 8.06 9.63
N LYS A 117 8.19 8.88 10.64
CA LYS A 117 9.26 9.62 11.35
C LYS A 117 10.31 8.67 11.94
N ALA A 118 9.91 7.57 12.54
CA ALA A 118 10.85 6.58 13.08
C ALA A 118 11.62 5.86 11.96
N LEU A 119 10.95 5.53 10.85
CA LEU A 119 11.61 5.03 9.64
C LEU A 119 12.65 6.03 9.11
N GLN A 120 12.31 7.31 9.02
CA GLN A 120 13.23 8.35 8.57
C GLN A 120 14.46 8.47 9.49
N ARG A 121 14.30 8.34 10.81
CA ARG A 121 15.44 8.28 11.75
C ARG A 121 16.34 7.08 11.47
N LEU A 122 15.77 5.90 11.23
CA LEU A 122 16.52 4.72 10.78
C LEU A 122 17.30 5.00 9.49
N LEU A 123 16.62 5.53 8.47
CA LEU A 123 17.22 5.81 7.17
C LEU A 123 18.33 6.87 7.27
N LYS A 124 18.09 7.91 8.08
CA LYS A 124 19.09 8.95 8.36
C LYS A 124 20.36 8.36 8.99
N ALA A 125 20.20 7.47 9.96
CA ALA A 125 21.31 6.82 10.65
C ALA A 125 22.07 5.81 9.77
N LYS A 126 21.41 5.18 8.79
CA LYS A 126 22.01 4.05 8.05
C LYS A 126 22.47 4.40 6.63
N VAL A 127 21.73 5.22 5.89
CA VAL A 127 21.93 5.36 4.44
C VAL A 127 21.73 6.79 3.90
N ALA A 128 21.12 7.69 4.66
CA ALA A 128 20.70 9.00 4.17
C ALA A 128 20.83 10.09 5.26
N PRO A 129 22.03 10.49 5.67
CA PRO A 129 22.27 11.37 6.82
C PRO A 129 21.59 12.75 6.72
N LYS A 130 21.33 13.22 5.50
CA LYS A 130 20.63 14.50 5.23
C LYS A 130 19.11 14.37 5.09
N LEU A 131 18.52 13.18 5.32
CA LEU A 131 17.08 12.98 5.20
C LEU A 131 16.34 13.76 6.29
N ALA A 132 15.30 14.51 5.91
CA ALA A 132 14.39 15.16 6.85
C ALA A 132 13.56 14.13 7.62
N VAL A 133 13.18 14.47 8.86
CA VAL A 133 12.29 13.64 9.70
C VAL A 133 10.97 14.39 9.86
N ASP A 134 10.19 14.42 8.78
CA ASP A 134 8.92 15.15 8.68
C ASP A 134 7.68 14.24 8.83
N GLY A 135 7.88 12.93 8.67
CA GLY A 135 6.81 11.93 8.70
C GLY A 135 6.10 11.76 7.35
N ASP A 136 6.70 12.27 6.27
CA ASP A 136 6.22 12.08 4.91
C ASP A 136 7.02 10.95 4.21
N ALA A 137 6.29 10.00 3.64
CA ALA A 137 6.88 8.92 2.84
C ALA A 137 7.08 9.33 1.36
N GLY A 138 7.47 10.57 1.13
CA GLY A 138 7.72 11.14 -0.19
C GLY A 138 8.91 10.51 -0.93
N PRO A 139 9.23 11.01 -2.15
CA PRO A 139 10.25 10.41 -3.02
C PRO A 139 11.62 10.25 -2.38
N LYS A 140 12.07 11.20 -1.56
CA LYS A 140 13.36 11.14 -0.85
C LYS A 140 13.37 10.02 0.19
N THR A 141 12.30 9.87 0.96
CA THR A 141 12.14 8.79 1.94
C THR A 141 12.09 7.44 1.24
N GLN A 142 11.36 7.32 0.14
CA GLN A 142 11.27 6.09 -0.66
C GLN A 142 12.61 5.68 -1.26
N ALA A 143 13.36 6.63 -1.84
CA ALA A 143 14.70 6.37 -2.37
C ALA A 143 15.67 5.89 -1.29
N ALA A 144 15.65 6.53 -0.11
CA ALA A 144 16.45 6.11 1.03
C ALA A 144 16.04 4.71 1.54
N PHE A 145 14.74 4.41 1.54
CA PHE A 145 14.25 3.10 1.97
C PHE A 145 14.69 1.98 1.01
N ARG A 146 14.66 2.21 -0.30
CA ARG A 146 15.27 1.29 -1.27
C ARG A 146 16.76 1.07 -1.02
N LYS A 147 17.52 2.15 -0.81
CA LYS A 147 18.94 2.07 -0.51
C LYS A 147 19.21 1.22 0.74
N TYR A 148 18.40 1.40 1.78
CA TYR A 148 18.47 0.60 2.99
C TYR A 148 18.15 -0.87 2.74
N ALA A 149 17.04 -1.18 2.04
CA ALA A 149 16.69 -2.56 1.70
C ALA A 149 17.80 -3.27 0.90
N LYS A 150 18.42 -2.59 -0.08
CA LYS A 150 19.57 -3.10 -0.83
C LYS A 150 20.81 -3.35 0.06
N SER A 151 21.03 -2.53 1.07
CA SER A 151 22.16 -2.73 2.00
C SER A 151 22.00 -3.98 2.87
N LEU A 152 20.76 -4.45 3.09
CA LEU A 152 20.47 -5.69 3.82
C LEU A 152 20.71 -6.96 2.98
N ALA A 153 20.84 -6.83 1.67
CA ALA A 153 21.06 -7.96 0.77
C ALA A 153 22.53 -8.43 0.72
N ARG A 154 23.45 -7.58 1.20
CA ARG A 154 24.90 -7.83 1.23
C ARG A 154 25.34 -8.73 2.36
#